data_92fdaca015c0bc82c2bc877ce1b3b811
#
_entry.id   92fdaca015c0bc82c2bc877ce1b3b811
#
_cell.length_a   1.000
_cell.length_b   1.000
_cell.length_c   1.000
_cell.angle_alpha   90.00
_cell.angle_beta   90.00
_cell.angle_gamma   90.00
#
_symmetry.space_group_name_H-M   'P 1'
#
loop_
_entity.id
_entity.type
_entity.pdbx_description
1 polymer ?
#
loop_
_entity_poly.entity_id
_entity_poly.type
_entity_poly.pdbx_seq_one_letter_code
_entity_poly.pdbx_strand_id
1 'polypeptide(L)'
;MAGDNRKELEKVLNYYRDDSEKLTAARFLIENMPGHGGYDSIIVKDMQYVYDQFENISIKYNWEISKQWKSEVKDMWTRNKSEIKLFKYPLMQDVELVQGDWLIRQINMAFCAWKNNAYTKSLSFNDFCKYILPYRVKNELIIEQNREEYSQKNNNYFKSKIFDFNDAIDSLLFQYKYMKYSELIGNSIPLYTAKSFEQIKRGLCEDRTWFNWSLLSASGIPVVIDFVPAWGNRNSSHCWNAFVINGETYPFDPFWDKNRWKYKKLYNNKSFDLNWGKFRLPKVFRYTYEYHLDGPLADKEFISENVPLLFRNIFMEDVSSSYFDAVDIEIDVPDSIIRNDKYCYLCVYQRNNWEPIQWGFIEKNNKVSFKKMGKEIVYITAFYEKQKIQSFGEPFYIDNNGCHKILRCKSEKKNITIRSYTPQIKMEDRISSRKNLEYTYITASNSLHGKQDTIYYLTDSIDVWFNQIHLSNEKLYRYFQFHIPHDTLGLCEVIYYEKGSSAPVSDVKVIADVKKIKQKEELVDICDGLSATGFKGIFKQNSDLKNTVIFDLGKDLNISSIVYIPYTKSSLNNNKLFELQYFKNGIWVSADKIQGNNNHITFKNIPTGTIYRIKRDSIAERIFMYEDGIVDWH
;
A
#
# COMPACT_ATOMS: atom_id res chain seq x y z
N MET A 1 29.85 -14.28 -19.88
CA MET A 1 28.44 -14.00 -19.84
C MET A 1 27.88 -13.68 -21.23
N ALA A 2 28.49 -12.79 -22.01
CA ALA A 2 27.96 -12.40 -23.32
C ALA A 2 28.13 -13.45 -24.46
N GLY A 3 28.94 -14.51 -24.26
CA GLY A 3 29.15 -15.52 -25.29
C GLY A 3 29.49 -14.95 -26.66
N ASP A 4 28.77 -15.35 -27.69
CA ASP A 4 28.97 -14.87 -29.06
C ASP A 4 28.56 -13.41 -29.26
N ASN A 5 27.69 -12.86 -28.38
CA ASN A 5 27.23 -11.47 -28.43
C ASN A 5 28.29 -10.46 -27.93
N ARG A 6 29.44 -10.93 -27.43
CA ARG A 6 30.55 -10.09 -26.95
C ARG A 6 30.97 -9.03 -27.97
N LYS A 7 31.03 -9.40 -29.24
CA LYS A 7 31.44 -8.50 -30.33
C LYS A 7 30.50 -7.31 -30.50
N GLU A 8 29.18 -7.52 -30.30
CA GLU A 8 28.20 -6.45 -30.35
C GLU A 8 28.38 -5.45 -29.20
N LEU A 9 28.68 -5.94 -27.99
CA LEU A 9 28.94 -5.07 -26.84
C LEU A 9 30.28 -4.33 -26.97
N GLU A 10 31.35 -4.99 -27.47
CA GLU A 10 32.62 -4.35 -27.77
C GLU A 10 32.48 -3.27 -28.86
N LYS A 11 31.63 -3.47 -29.86
CA LYS A 11 31.30 -2.47 -30.90
C LYS A 11 30.79 -1.17 -30.26
N VAL A 12 29.93 -1.23 -29.23
CA VAL A 12 29.43 -0.05 -28.52
C VAL A 12 30.56 0.72 -27.84
N LEU A 13 31.44 0.02 -27.12
CA LEU A 13 32.56 0.61 -26.41
C LEU A 13 33.55 1.27 -27.40
N ASN A 14 33.84 0.61 -28.52
CA ASN A 14 34.70 1.14 -29.58
C ASN A 14 34.08 2.37 -30.27
N TYR A 15 32.77 2.38 -30.48
CA TYR A 15 32.07 3.51 -31.07
C TYR A 15 32.21 4.80 -30.23
N TYR A 16 32.20 4.67 -28.90
CA TYR A 16 32.30 5.81 -27.98
C TYR A 16 33.69 6.06 -27.41
N ARG A 17 34.75 5.40 -27.95
CA ARG A 17 36.13 5.49 -27.41
C ARG A 17 36.63 6.93 -27.22
N ASP A 18 36.22 7.85 -28.12
CA ASP A 18 36.64 9.25 -28.14
C ASP A 18 35.60 10.20 -27.45
N ASP A 19 34.50 9.67 -26.92
CA ASP A 19 33.45 10.39 -26.14
C ASP A 19 33.40 9.81 -24.72
N SER A 20 34.15 10.43 -23.81
CA SER A 20 34.31 9.89 -22.43
C SER A 20 33.01 9.81 -21.65
N GLU A 21 32.06 10.74 -21.84
CA GLU A 21 30.80 10.75 -21.15
C GLU A 21 29.91 9.61 -21.65
N LYS A 22 29.80 9.43 -22.96
CA LYS A 22 28.99 8.32 -23.52
C LYS A 22 29.66 6.95 -23.35
N LEU A 23 31.01 6.90 -23.35
CA LEU A 23 31.75 5.68 -23.04
C LEU A 23 31.45 5.19 -21.60
N THR A 24 31.41 6.12 -20.64
CA THR A 24 31.06 5.81 -19.25
C THR A 24 29.61 5.33 -19.13
N ALA A 25 28.67 5.97 -19.84
CA ALA A 25 27.28 5.53 -19.92
C ALA A 25 27.13 4.13 -20.56
N ALA A 26 27.88 3.86 -21.63
CA ALA A 26 27.90 2.54 -22.26
C ALA A 26 28.43 1.45 -21.31
N ARG A 27 29.50 1.74 -20.58
CA ARG A 27 30.04 0.85 -19.54
C ARG A 27 29.01 0.58 -18.46
N PHE A 28 28.37 1.62 -17.93
CA PHE A 28 27.32 1.46 -16.93
C PHE A 28 26.22 0.47 -17.39
N LEU A 29 25.74 0.62 -18.63
CA LEU A 29 24.71 -0.29 -19.16
C LEU A 29 25.24 -1.72 -19.33
N ILE A 30 26.45 -1.90 -19.87
CA ILE A 30 27.02 -3.23 -20.16
C ILE A 30 27.39 -3.96 -18.86
N GLU A 31 27.97 -3.26 -17.88
CA GLU A 31 28.37 -3.83 -16.60
C GLU A 31 27.17 -4.31 -15.78
N ASN A 32 26.03 -3.60 -15.85
CA ASN A 32 24.80 -3.94 -15.14
C ASN A 32 23.83 -4.80 -15.96
N MET A 33 24.14 -5.12 -17.22
CA MET A 33 23.28 -5.92 -18.10
C MET A 33 23.10 -7.39 -17.67
N PRO A 34 24.11 -8.09 -17.10
CA PRO A 34 23.94 -9.47 -16.66
C PRO A 34 22.82 -9.66 -15.64
N GLY A 35 21.92 -10.61 -15.91
CA GLY A 35 20.72 -10.86 -15.08
C GLY A 35 19.47 -10.12 -15.55
N HIS A 36 19.61 -9.10 -16.40
CA HIS A 36 18.47 -8.56 -17.13
C HIS A 36 18.05 -9.50 -18.26
N GLY A 37 16.73 -9.61 -18.43
CA GLY A 37 16.17 -10.45 -19.47
C GLY A 37 14.68 -10.24 -19.68
N GLY A 38 14.21 -10.67 -20.84
CA GLY A 38 12.80 -10.59 -21.23
C GLY A 38 12.41 -11.72 -22.16
N TYR A 39 11.13 -11.80 -22.46
CA TYR A 39 10.62 -12.78 -23.40
C TYR A 39 10.99 -12.42 -24.84
N ASP A 40 11.05 -13.45 -25.70
CA ASP A 40 11.19 -13.26 -27.13
C ASP A 40 9.98 -12.49 -27.69
N SER A 41 10.24 -11.59 -28.64
CA SER A 41 9.22 -10.79 -29.32
C SER A 41 8.16 -11.63 -30.05
N ILE A 42 8.42 -12.90 -30.31
CA ILE A 42 7.45 -13.82 -30.91
C ILE A 42 6.18 -13.98 -30.03
N ILE A 43 6.32 -13.84 -28.70
CA ILE A 43 5.17 -13.90 -27.78
C ILE A 43 4.14 -12.80 -28.08
N VAL A 44 4.58 -11.63 -28.53
CA VAL A 44 3.67 -10.54 -28.90
C VAL A 44 2.84 -10.91 -30.11
N LYS A 45 3.44 -11.56 -31.10
CA LYS A 45 2.73 -12.00 -32.32
C LYS A 45 1.66 -13.04 -31.95
N ASP A 46 1.97 -13.97 -31.06
CA ASP A 46 1.02 -15.00 -30.62
C ASP A 46 -0.07 -14.39 -29.73
N MET A 47 0.25 -13.35 -28.97
CA MET A 47 -0.73 -12.63 -28.13
C MET A 47 -1.58 -11.61 -28.93
N GLN A 48 -1.15 -11.17 -30.10
CA GLN A 48 -1.83 -10.10 -30.85
C GLN A 48 -3.28 -10.47 -31.13
N TYR A 49 -3.56 -11.72 -31.49
CA TYR A 49 -4.93 -12.18 -31.72
C TYR A 49 -5.83 -12.05 -30.46
N VAL A 50 -5.27 -12.27 -29.28
CA VAL A 50 -6.00 -12.06 -28.00
C VAL A 50 -6.27 -10.59 -27.76
N TYR A 51 -5.28 -9.74 -28.02
CA TYR A 51 -5.44 -8.29 -27.87
C TYR A 51 -6.49 -7.73 -28.81
N ASP A 52 -6.50 -8.18 -30.07
CA ASP A 52 -7.50 -7.78 -31.08
C ASP A 52 -8.92 -8.23 -30.68
N GLN A 53 -9.08 -9.45 -30.19
CA GLN A 53 -10.37 -9.93 -29.67
C GLN A 53 -10.84 -9.11 -28.46
N PHE A 54 -9.93 -8.82 -27.52
CA PHE A 54 -10.25 -8.01 -26.35
C PHE A 54 -10.70 -6.61 -26.75
N GLU A 55 -9.99 -5.99 -27.68
CA GLU A 55 -10.34 -4.66 -28.20
C GLU A 55 -11.71 -4.66 -28.87
N ASN A 56 -12.00 -5.63 -29.73
CA ASN A 56 -13.29 -5.79 -30.40
C ASN A 56 -14.44 -5.97 -29.39
N ILE A 57 -14.25 -6.80 -28.37
CA ILE A 57 -15.24 -6.96 -27.28
C ILE A 57 -15.41 -5.62 -26.56
N SER A 58 -14.32 -4.92 -26.26
CA SER A 58 -14.38 -3.64 -25.55
C SER A 58 -15.07 -2.54 -26.34
N ILE A 59 -14.85 -2.47 -27.67
CA ILE A 59 -15.55 -1.55 -28.59
C ILE A 59 -17.05 -1.84 -28.60
N LYS A 60 -17.44 -3.11 -28.69
CA LYS A 60 -18.85 -3.56 -28.66
C LYS A 60 -19.59 -3.03 -27.42
N TYR A 61 -18.92 -2.89 -26.29
CA TYR A 61 -19.48 -2.39 -25.03
C TYR A 61 -19.07 -0.95 -24.70
N ASN A 62 -18.60 -0.17 -25.68
CA ASN A 62 -18.12 1.22 -25.50
C ASN A 62 -17.10 1.36 -24.37
N TRP A 63 -16.25 0.33 -24.15
CA TRP A 63 -15.27 0.26 -23.08
C TRP A 63 -15.88 0.28 -21.66
N GLU A 64 -17.19 0.05 -21.50
CA GLU A 64 -17.86 -0.03 -20.21
C GLU A 64 -17.74 -1.42 -19.60
N ILE A 65 -17.39 -1.48 -18.29
CA ILE A 65 -17.24 -2.73 -17.54
C ILE A 65 -18.63 -3.19 -17.03
N SER A 66 -19.41 -3.80 -17.89
CA SER A 66 -20.68 -4.46 -17.53
C SER A 66 -20.47 -5.93 -17.12
N LYS A 67 -21.51 -6.56 -16.58
CA LYS A 67 -21.49 -8.02 -16.31
C LYS A 67 -21.28 -8.82 -17.60
N GLN A 68 -21.93 -8.40 -18.67
CA GLN A 68 -21.82 -9.01 -19.99
C GLN A 68 -20.41 -8.89 -20.55
N TRP A 69 -19.84 -7.69 -20.51
CA TRP A 69 -18.44 -7.47 -20.91
C TRP A 69 -17.47 -8.39 -20.13
N LYS A 70 -17.62 -8.46 -18.79
CA LYS A 70 -16.79 -9.34 -17.94
C LYS A 70 -16.90 -10.80 -18.34
N SER A 71 -18.11 -11.28 -18.61
CA SER A 71 -18.34 -12.67 -19.03
C SER A 71 -17.67 -12.94 -20.38
N GLU A 72 -17.88 -12.09 -21.38
CA GLU A 72 -17.36 -12.28 -22.73
C GLU A 72 -15.82 -12.23 -22.77
N VAL A 73 -15.20 -11.31 -22.03
CA VAL A 73 -13.74 -11.24 -21.88
C VAL A 73 -13.19 -12.50 -21.20
N LYS A 74 -13.85 -12.97 -20.14
CA LYS A 74 -13.45 -14.19 -19.44
C LYS A 74 -13.53 -15.41 -20.36
N ASP A 75 -14.62 -15.54 -21.10
CA ASP A 75 -14.85 -16.65 -22.02
C ASP A 75 -13.83 -16.64 -23.18
N MET A 76 -13.55 -15.47 -23.72
CA MET A 76 -12.51 -15.26 -24.73
C MET A 76 -11.14 -15.69 -24.19
N TRP A 77 -10.75 -15.21 -23.01
CA TRP A 77 -9.45 -15.57 -22.42
C TRP A 77 -9.38 -17.06 -22.08
N THR A 78 -10.43 -17.66 -21.56
CA THR A 78 -10.46 -19.09 -21.21
C THR A 78 -10.23 -19.96 -22.43
N ARG A 79 -10.80 -19.61 -23.58
CA ARG A 79 -10.57 -20.32 -24.85
C ARG A 79 -9.12 -20.17 -25.34
N ASN A 80 -8.62 -18.95 -25.38
CA ASN A 80 -7.28 -18.68 -25.93
C ASN A 80 -6.14 -19.17 -25.02
N LYS A 81 -6.32 -19.12 -23.69
CA LYS A 81 -5.28 -19.52 -22.73
C LYS A 81 -4.80 -20.95 -22.89
N SER A 82 -5.69 -21.85 -23.31
CA SER A 82 -5.34 -23.27 -23.56
C SER A 82 -4.48 -23.46 -24.82
N GLU A 83 -4.65 -22.57 -25.82
CA GLU A 83 -3.92 -22.61 -27.08
C GLU A 83 -2.56 -21.93 -26.97
N ILE A 84 -2.49 -20.82 -26.21
CA ILE A 84 -1.26 -20.07 -25.95
C ILE A 84 -0.50 -20.69 -24.78
N LYS A 85 0.48 -21.54 -25.10
CA LYS A 85 1.33 -22.16 -24.10
C LYS A 85 2.41 -21.16 -23.63
N LEU A 86 2.05 -20.19 -22.79
CA LEU A 86 2.95 -19.13 -22.32
C LEU A 86 4.27 -19.66 -21.75
N PHE A 87 4.26 -20.82 -21.11
CA PHE A 87 5.47 -21.46 -20.55
C PHE A 87 6.48 -21.95 -21.60
N LYS A 88 6.13 -21.99 -22.88
CA LYS A 88 7.07 -22.38 -23.95
C LYS A 88 8.05 -21.28 -24.36
N TYR A 89 7.78 -20.02 -23.95
CA TYR A 89 8.65 -18.88 -24.27
C TYR A 89 9.75 -18.77 -23.22
N PRO A 90 11.02 -18.96 -23.59
CA PRO A 90 12.12 -18.79 -22.65
C PRO A 90 12.32 -17.32 -22.31
N LEU A 91 12.77 -17.07 -21.09
CA LEU A 91 13.32 -15.78 -20.71
C LEU A 91 14.74 -15.69 -21.27
N MET A 92 14.98 -14.73 -22.13
CA MET A 92 16.26 -14.55 -22.81
C MET A 92 17.07 -13.45 -22.12
N GLN A 93 18.39 -13.67 -21.97
CA GLN A 93 19.25 -12.71 -21.31
C GLN A 93 19.62 -11.54 -22.25
N ASP A 94 19.51 -10.31 -21.77
CA ASP A 94 19.84 -9.13 -22.57
C ASP A 94 21.30 -9.14 -23.05
N VAL A 95 22.21 -9.62 -22.20
CA VAL A 95 23.63 -9.71 -22.50
C VAL A 95 23.94 -10.61 -23.71
N GLU A 96 23.02 -11.53 -24.05
CA GLU A 96 23.14 -12.45 -25.18
C GLU A 96 22.40 -11.95 -26.44
N LEU A 97 21.52 -10.94 -26.29
CA LEU A 97 20.61 -10.53 -27.37
C LEU A 97 20.82 -9.10 -27.86
N VAL A 98 21.24 -8.19 -26.97
CA VAL A 98 21.31 -6.76 -27.30
C VAL A 98 22.33 -6.50 -28.39
N GLN A 99 21.85 -5.97 -29.52
CA GLN A 99 22.68 -5.62 -30.67
C GLN A 99 23.36 -4.26 -30.45
N GLY A 100 24.63 -4.13 -30.85
CA GLY A 100 25.42 -2.95 -30.63
C GLY A 100 24.81 -1.69 -31.26
N ASP A 101 24.32 -1.75 -32.49
CA ASP A 101 23.68 -0.60 -33.16
C ASP A 101 22.42 -0.14 -32.44
N TRP A 102 21.65 -1.08 -31.90
CA TRP A 102 20.47 -0.76 -31.11
C TRP A 102 20.86 -0.05 -29.82
N LEU A 103 21.86 -0.55 -29.09
CA LEU A 103 22.33 0.04 -27.82
C LEU A 103 22.93 1.44 -28.05
N ILE A 104 23.69 1.63 -29.13
CA ILE A 104 24.21 2.95 -29.53
C ILE A 104 23.05 3.93 -29.75
N ARG A 105 21.99 3.52 -30.46
CA ARG A 105 20.78 4.36 -30.64
C ARG A 105 20.15 4.70 -29.31
N GLN A 106 19.96 3.72 -28.40
CA GLN A 106 19.36 3.97 -27.07
C GLN A 106 20.15 4.98 -26.26
N ILE A 107 21.48 4.87 -26.22
CA ILE A 107 22.37 5.80 -25.53
C ILE A 107 22.23 7.21 -26.13
N ASN A 108 22.35 7.35 -27.45
CA ASN A 108 22.24 8.64 -28.10
C ASN A 108 20.90 9.32 -27.88
N MET A 109 19.80 8.56 -27.92
CA MET A 109 18.45 9.06 -27.65
C MET A 109 18.28 9.49 -26.19
N ALA A 110 18.82 8.73 -25.23
CA ALA A 110 18.79 9.10 -23.83
C ALA A 110 19.55 10.41 -23.57
N PHE A 111 20.73 10.55 -24.13
CA PHE A 111 21.51 11.81 -24.05
C PHE A 111 20.78 12.99 -24.71
N CYS A 112 20.18 12.77 -25.88
CA CYS A 112 19.39 13.78 -26.57
C CYS A 112 18.20 14.23 -25.71
N ALA A 113 17.45 13.28 -25.15
CA ALA A 113 16.32 13.56 -24.29
C ALA A 113 16.73 14.34 -23.04
N TRP A 114 17.82 13.93 -22.37
CA TRP A 114 18.33 14.59 -21.16
C TRP A 114 18.79 16.02 -21.45
N LYS A 115 19.71 16.21 -22.43
CA LYS A 115 20.31 17.52 -22.73
C LYS A 115 19.30 18.54 -23.30
N ASN A 116 18.24 18.07 -23.98
CA ASN A 116 17.20 18.95 -24.56
C ASN A 116 16.00 19.19 -23.64
N ASN A 117 15.90 18.49 -22.50
CA ASN A 117 14.83 18.70 -21.54
C ASN A 117 15.13 19.91 -20.65
N ALA A 118 14.31 20.94 -20.71
CA ALA A 118 14.52 22.19 -19.97
C ALA A 118 14.50 22.03 -18.45
N TYR A 119 13.83 20.99 -17.93
CA TYR A 119 13.69 20.74 -16.49
C TYR A 119 14.80 19.87 -15.93
N THR A 120 15.36 18.95 -16.73
CA THR A 120 16.26 17.90 -16.24
C THR A 120 17.67 17.97 -16.79
N LYS A 121 17.97 18.86 -17.74
CA LYS A 121 19.33 19.05 -18.33
C LYS A 121 20.43 19.38 -17.31
N SER A 122 20.05 19.85 -16.11
CA SER A 122 20.98 20.16 -15.01
C SER A 122 21.18 18.99 -14.03
N LEU A 123 20.54 17.84 -14.23
CA LEU A 123 20.78 16.65 -13.42
C LEU A 123 22.23 16.22 -13.53
N SER A 124 22.74 15.62 -12.45
CA SER A 124 24.07 15.02 -12.46
C SER A 124 24.17 13.89 -13.48
N PHE A 125 25.38 13.64 -13.98
CA PHE A 125 25.62 12.51 -14.88
C PHE A 125 25.30 11.16 -14.20
N ASN A 126 25.53 11.05 -12.90
CA ASN A 126 25.17 9.86 -12.13
C ASN A 126 23.64 9.63 -12.10
N ASP A 127 22.85 10.69 -11.87
CA ASP A 127 21.38 10.58 -11.88
C ASP A 127 20.86 10.29 -13.29
N PHE A 128 21.50 10.86 -14.33
CA PHE A 128 21.21 10.49 -15.72
C PHE A 128 21.41 8.99 -15.95
N CYS A 129 22.56 8.44 -15.53
CA CYS A 129 22.85 7.02 -15.70
C CYS A 129 21.86 6.12 -14.95
N LYS A 130 21.43 6.52 -13.76
CA LYS A 130 20.50 5.73 -12.93
C LYS A 130 19.06 5.80 -13.41
N TYR A 131 18.56 6.97 -13.81
CA TYR A 131 17.12 7.21 -13.94
C TYR A 131 16.62 7.52 -15.36
N ILE A 132 17.51 7.89 -16.30
CA ILE A 132 17.14 8.25 -17.68
C ILE A 132 17.75 7.31 -18.71
N LEU A 133 19.02 6.96 -18.53
CA LEU A 133 19.78 6.13 -19.46
C LEU A 133 19.22 4.70 -19.63
N PRO A 134 18.76 4.00 -18.57
CA PRO A 134 18.33 2.62 -18.67
C PRO A 134 17.26 2.42 -19.75
N TYR A 135 17.36 1.32 -20.47
CA TYR A 135 16.39 0.91 -21.49
C TYR A 135 15.36 -0.10 -20.95
N ARG A 136 15.57 -0.56 -19.72
CA ARG A 136 14.74 -1.54 -19.01
C ARG A 136 14.60 -1.13 -17.54
N VAL A 137 13.43 -1.31 -16.96
CA VAL A 137 13.18 -1.09 -15.53
C VAL A 137 12.74 -2.38 -14.83
N LYS A 138 12.19 -3.34 -15.57
CA LYS A 138 11.67 -4.61 -15.07
C LYS A 138 12.05 -5.72 -16.03
N ASN A 139 12.41 -6.89 -15.48
CA ASN A 139 12.57 -8.12 -16.25
C ASN A 139 11.22 -8.65 -16.75
N GLU A 140 11.24 -9.64 -17.64
CA GLU A 140 10.09 -10.26 -18.28
C GLU A 140 9.42 -9.43 -19.39
N LEU A 141 9.66 -8.12 -19.45
CA LEU A 141 9.20 -7.30 -20.57
C LEU A 141 10.10 -7.49 -21.79
N ILE A 142 9.53 -7.29 -22.97
CA ILE A 142 10.27 -7.32 -24.22
C ILE A 142 11.09 -6.03 -24.35
N ILE A 143 12.28 -6.12 -24.96
CA ILE A 143 13.05 -4.95 -25.32
C ILE A 143 12.36 -4.24 -26.48
N GLU A 144 11.83 -3.05 -26.22
CA GLU A 144 11.07 -2.28 -27.21
C GLU A 144 11.85 -1.08 -27.76
N GLN A 145 11.47 -0.65 -28.96
CA GLN A 145 12.01 0.57 -29.59
C GLN A 145 11.21 1.84 -29.24
N ASN A 146 10.40 1.79 -28.16
CA ASN A 146 9.44 2.85 -27.83
C ASN A 146 10.07 4.19 -27.47
N ARG A 147 11.32 4.20 -27.04
CA ARG A 147 12.03 5.45 -26.69
C ARG A 147 12.05 6.44 -27.85
N GLU A 148 12.30 5.96 -29.08
CA GLU A 148 12.29 6.81 -30.26
C GLU A 148 10.90 7.36 -30.55
N GLU A 149 9.90 6.49 -30.61
CA GLU A 149 8.52 6.88 -30.89
C GLU A 149 7.97 7.87 -29.86
N TYR A 150 8.15 7.57 -28.57
CA TYR A 150 7.67 8.44 -27.49
C TYR A 150 8.45 9.76 -27.42
N SER A 151 9.74 9.75 -27.68
CA SER A 151 10.54 10.97 -27.74
C SER A 151 10.07 11.88 -28.88
N GLN A 152 9.86 11.34 -30.08
CA GLN A 152 9.38 12.11 -31.23
C GLN A 152 7.97 12.68 -30.98
N LYS A 153 7.05 11.86 -30.46
CA LYS A 153 5.67 12.24 -30.19
C LYS A 153 5.55 13.32 -29.11
N ASN A 154 6.40 13.25 -28.07
CA ASN A 154 6.24 14.04 -26.85
C ASN A 154 7.31 15.13 -26.64
N ASN A 155 8.23 15.30 -27.58
CA ASN A 155 9.39 16.17 -27.47
C ASN A 155 9.04 17.65 -27.14
N ASN A 156 7.87 18.12 -27.49
CA ASN A 156 7.45 19.51 -27.31
C ASN A 156 7.06 19.86 -25.85
N TYR A 157 6.68 18.88 -25.02
CA TYR A 157 6.24 19.14 -23.63
C TYR A 157 7.33 19.67 -22.72
N PHE A 158 8.60 19.35 -23.00
CA PHE A 158 9.72 19.59 -22.09
C PHE A 158 10.84 20.45 -22.69
N LYS A 159 10.67 20.99 -23.89
CA LYS A 159 11.67 21.85 -24.53
C LYS A 159 11.85 23.21 -23.85
N SER A 160 10.80 23.71 -23.21
CA SER A 160 10.81 25.00 -22.52
C SER A 160 10.04 24.91 -21.20
N LYS A 161 10.45 25.74 -20.21
CA LYS A 161 9.76 25.83 -18.92
C LYS A 161 8.56 26.78 -18.99
N ILE A 162 7.54 26.44 -19.79
CA ILE A 162 6.30 27.22 -19.87
C ILE A 162 5.41 26.96 -18.65
N PHE A 163 5.44 25.73 -18.12
CA PHE A 163 4.65 25.28 -17.00
C PHE A 163 5.56 24.87 -15.84
N ASP A 164 4.98 24.72 -14.64
CA ASP A 164 5.66 24.00 -13.57
C ASP A 164 5.93 22.55 -13.99
N PHE A 165 6.95 21.94 -13.39
CA PHE A 165 7.37 20.58 -13.77
C PHE A 165 6.24 19.55 -13.64
N ASN A 166 5.46 19.63 -12.55
CA ASN A 166 4.31 18.75 -12.34
C ASN A 166 3.23 18.95 -13.41
N ASP A 167 2.95 20.18 -13.80
CA ASP A 167 1.93 20.50 -14.81
C ASP A 167 2.37 20.03 -16.19
N ALA A 168 3.67 20.11 -16.52
CA ALA A 168 4.20 19.58 -17.76
C ALA A 168 4.04 18.05 -17.85
N ILE A 169 4.35 17.34 -16.77
CA ILE A 169 4.13 15.88 -16.66
C ILE A 169 2.63 15.57 -16.76
N ASP A 170 1.79 16.33 -16.05
CA ASP A 170 0.35 16.14 -16.07
C ASP A 170 -0.24 16.34 -17.46
N SER A 171 0.21 17.34 -18.19
CA SER A 171 -0.23 17.60 -19.57
C SER A 171 0.08 16.41 -20.47
N LEU A 172 1.27 15.80 -20.34
CA LEU A 172 1.62 14.59 -21.08
C LEU A 172 0.74 13.40 -20.66
N LEU A 173 0.68 13.10 -19.37
CA LEU A 173 -0.02 11.92 -18.87
C LEU A 173 -1.55 12.01 -18.99
N PHE A 174 -2.10 13.24 -19.10
CA PHE A 174 -3.53 13.46 -19.36
C PHE A 174 -3.97 12.86 -20.70
N GLN A 175 -3.10 12.82 -21.71
CA GLN A 175 -3.41 12.18 -22.98
C GLN A 175 -3.72 10.69 -22.84
N TYR A 176 -3.19 10.05 -21.80
CA TYR A 176 -3.36 8.62 -21.49
C TYR A 176 -4.35 8.38 -20.34
N LYS A 177 -5.22 9.36 -20.01
CA LYS A 177 -6.25 9.26 -18.95
C LYS A 177 -7.30 8.18 -19.22
N TYR A 178 -7.41 7.71 -20.45
CA TYR A 178 -8.32 6.64 -20.85
C TYR A 178 -7.86 5.26 -20.40
N MET A 179 -6.58 5.11 -20.07
CA MET A 179 -6.05 3.88 -19.47
C MET A 179 -6.50 3.78 -18.03
N LYS A 180 -7.20 2.68 -17.68
CA LYS A 180 -7.85 2.49 -16.38
C LYS A 180 -7.35 1.26 -15.66
N TYR A 181 -7.42 1.29 -14.33
CA TYR A 181 -7.17 0.14 -13.50
C TYR A 181 -8.20 -0.96 -13.75
N SER A 182 -7.74 -2.22 -13.85
CA SER A 182 -8.62 -3.38 -13.97
C SER A 182 -7.91 -4.66 -13.54
N GLU A 183 -8.36 -5.27 -12.46
CA GLU A 183 -7.85 -6.57 -11.99
C GLU A 183 -8.13 -7.72 -12.97
N LEU A 184 -9.18 -7.61 -13.80
CA LEU A 184 -9.53 -8.63 -14.78
C LEU A 184 -8.44 -8.87 -15.82
N ILE A 185 -7.68 -7.83 -16.15
CA ILE A 185 -6.63 -7.92 -17.18
C ILE A 185 -5.34 -8.43 -16.54
N GLY A 186 -4.81 -7.75 -15.54
CA GLY A 186 -3.50 -8.04 -14.96
C GLY A 186 -3.33 -9.43 -14.36
N ASN A 187 -4.43 -10.08 -13.93
CA ASN A 187 -4.39 -11.46 -13.44
C ASN A 187 -4.71 -12.51 -14.51
N SER A 188 -5.07 -12.10 -15.73
CA SER A 188 -5.60 -13.00 -16.74
C SER A 188 -4.91 -12.86 -18.08
N ILE A 189 -4.79 -11.65 -18.62
CA ILE A 189 -4.21 -11.39 -19.94
C ILE A 189 -2.89 -10.64 -19.73
N PRO A 190 -1.73 -11.30 -19.90
CA PRO A 190 -0.44 -10.66 -19.69
C PRO A 190 -0.14 -9.60 -20.76
N LEU A 191 0.52 -8.53 -20.36
CA LEU A 191 0.96 -7.43 -21.23
C LEU A 191 2.48 -7.42 -21.27
N TYR A 192 3.05 -7.45 -22.47
CA TYR A 192 4.49 -7.56 -22.68
C TYR A 192 5.12 -6.29 -23.29
N THR A 193 4.29 -5.38 -23.84
CA THR A 193 4.74 -4.17 -24.52
C THR A 193 3.89 -2.97 -24.16
N ALA A 194 4.45 -1.76 -24.27
CA ALA A 194 3.70 -0.54 -24.05
C ALA A 194 2.55 -0.39 -25.09
N LYS A 195 2.79 -0.85 -26.32
CA LYS A 195 1.74 -0.87 -27.37
C LYS A 195 0.59 -1.81 -27.03
N SER A 196 0.86 -2.99 -26.45
CA SER A 196 -0.18 -3.88 -25.96
C SER A 196 -1.04 -3.19 -24.90
N PHE A 197 -0.43 -2.42 -24.00
CA PHE A 197 -1.17 -1.67 -23.00
C PHE A 197 -1.96 -0.51 -23.59
N GLU A 198 -1.43 0.19 -24.60
CA GLU A 198 -2.18 1.22 -25.32
C GLU A 198 -3.42 0.66 -26.02
N GLN A 199 -3.32 -0.53 -26.59
CA GLN A 199 -4.44 -1.23 -27.24
C GLN A 199 -5.48 -1.71 -26.22
N ILE A 200 -5.04 -2.36 -25.15
CA ILE A 200 -5.90 -2.95 -24.10
C ILE A 200 -6.54 -1.87 -23.21
N LYS A 201 -5.86 -0.75 -22.96
CA LYS A 201 -6.32 0.40 -22.14
C LYS A 201 -6.72 0.03 -20.72
N ARG A 202 -6.38 -1.16 -20.26
CA ARG A 202 -6.71 -1.74 -18.96
C ARG A 202 -5.51 -2.51 -18.43
N GLY A 203 -5.25 -2.39 -17.13
CA GLY A 203 -4.16 -3.14 -16.49
C GLY A 203 -4.08 -2.89 -15.01
N LEU A 204 -3.12 -3.52 -14.35
CA LEU A 204 -2.79 -3.30 -12.94
C LEU A 204 -1.89 -2.07 -12.75
N CYS A 205 -1.62 -1.74 -11.48
CA CYS A 205 -0.65 -0.70 -11.15
C CYS A 205 0.73 -0.99 -11.76
N GLU A 206 1.17 -2.25 -11.79
CA GLU A 206 2.42 -2.65 -12.44
C GLU A 206 2.46 -2.29 -13.92
N ASP A 207 1.42 -2.61 -14.69
CA ASP A 207 1.35 -2.32 -16.11
C ASP A 207 1.40 -0.82 -16.38
N ARG A 208 0.69 -0.05 -15.56
CA ARG A 208 0.66 1.40 -15.70
C ARG A 208 1.97 2.06 -15.28
N THR A 209 2.64 1.57 -14.25
CA THR A 209 3.90 2.16 -13.80
C THR A 209 5.02 1.99 -14.81
N TRP A 210 5.19 0.81 -15.40
CA TRP A 210 6.22 0.64 -16.42
C TRP A 210 5.87 1.34 -17.74
N PHE A 211 4.59 1.46 -18.10
CA PHE A 211 4.17 2.29 -19.22
C PHE A 211 4.54 3.76 -19.01
N ASN A 212 4.20 4.32 -17.83
CA ASN A 212 4.61 5.68 -17.48
C ASN A 212 6.13 5.85 -17.48
N TRP A 213 6.86 4.85 -16.99
CA TRP A 213 8.32 4.86 -17.02
C TRP A 213 8.84 4.91 -18.46
N SER A 214 8.34 4.09 -19.36
CA SER A 214 8.75 4.08 -20.77
C SER A 214 8.47 5.43 -21.44
N LEU A 215 7.30 6.01 -21.19
CA LEU A 215 6.88 7.28 -21.74
C LEU A 215 7.72 8.47 -21.23
N LEU A 216 7.91 8.55 -19.92
CA LEU A 216 8.57 9.67 -19.26
C LEU A 216 10.10 9.61 -19.43
N SER A 217 10.71 8.42 -19.31
CA SER A 217 12.16 8.26 -19.54
C SER A 217 12.57 8.60 -20.98
N ALA A 218 11.69 8.29 -21.96
CA ALA A 218 11.90 8.68 -23.35
C ALA A 218 11.92 10.21 -23.55
N SER A 219 11.30 10.96 -22.66
CA SER A 219 11.29 12.42 -22.63
C SER A 219 12.39 13.03 -21.75
N GLY A 220 13.30 12.22 -21.22
CA GLY A 220 14.40 12.67 -20.37
C GLY A 220 13.97 13.02 -18.93
N ILE A 221 12.86 12.44 -18.45
CA ILE A 221 12.39 12.60 -17.07
C ILE A 221 12.96 11.48 -16.20
N PRO A 222 13.59 11.78 -15.04
CA PRO A 222 14.19 10.80 -14.13
C PRO A 222 13.11 10.08 -13.32
N VAL A 223 12.35 9.21 -13.99
CA VAL A 223 11.22 8.47 -13.42
C VAL A 223 11.64 7.09 -12.98
N VAL A 224 11.15 6.67 -11.83
CA VAL A 224 11.39 5.36 -11.22
C VAL A 224 10.07 4.66 -10.93
N ILE A 225 10.16 3.37 -10.58
CA ILE A 225 9.05 2.58 -10.05
C ILE A 225 9.41 2.15 -8.64
N ASP A 226 8.67 2.64 -7.68
CA ASP A 226 8.79 2.28 -6.27
C ASP A 226 7.61 1.36 -5.87
N PHE A 227 7.84 0.45 -4.93
CA PHE A 227 6.81 -0.50 -4.53
C PHE A 227 6.89 -0.90 -3.06
N VAL A 228 5.73 -1.19 -2.49
CA VAL A 228 5.58 -1.88 -1.21
C VAL A 228 5.32 -3.36 -1.50
N PRO A 229 6.18 -4.28 -1.02
CA PRO A 229 6.00 -5.71 -1.29
C PRO A 229 4.76 -6.29 -0.60
N ALA A 230 4.44 -5.79 0.58
CA ALA A 230 3.23 -6.11 1.34
C ALA A 230 2.92 -4.95 2.28
N TRP A 231 1.65 -4.57 2.40
CA TRP A 231 1.21 -3.52 3.32
C TRP A 231 1.21 -4.00 4.77
N GLY A 232 1.46 -3.11 5.71
CA GLY A 232 1.36 -3.40 7.15
C GLY A 232 -0.07 -3.58 7.65
N ASN A 233 -1.06 -3.02 6.97
CA ASN A 233 -2.47 -3.06 7.39
C ASN A 233 -3.46 -3.35 6.25
N ARG A 234 -2.99 -3.82 5.10
CA ARG A 234 -3.80 -4.16 3.91
C ARG A 234 -3.26 -5.43 3.27
N ASN A 235 -4.07 -6.08 2.46
CA ASN A 235 -3.61 -7.20 1.65
C ASN A 235 -3.00 -6.71 0.33
N SER A 236 -2.18 -7.55 -0.27
CA SER A 236 -1.46 -7.32 -1.52
C SER A 236 -0.25 -6.38 -1.40
N SER A 237 0.40 -6.20 -2.51
CA SER A 237 1.45 -5.23 -2.79
C SER A 237 0.89 -4.03 -3.54
N HIS A 238 1.71 -3.01 -3.76
CA HIS A 238 1.38 -1.91 -4.64
C HIS A 238 2.66 -1.30 -5.22
N CYS A 239 2.59 -0.78 -6.43
CA CYS A 239 3.66 -0.01 -7.02
C CYS A 239 3.13 1.31 -7.59
N TRP A 240 4.00 2.30 -7.63
CA TRP A 240 3.72 3.64 -8.13
C TRP A 240 4.96 4.22 -8.82
N ASN A 241 4.76 5.30 -9.56
CA ASN A 241 5.89 6.04 -10.10
C ASN A 241 6.35 7.13 -9.13
N ALA A 242 7.63 7.42 -9.19
CA ALA A 242 8.19 8.62 -8.60
C ALA A 242 9.20 9.22 -9.59
N PHE A 243 9.47 10.51 -9.50
CA PHE A 243 10.66 11.07 -10.11
C PHE A 243 11.65 11.47 -9.03
N VAL A 244 12.94 11.38 -9.36
CA VAL A 244 14.04 11.67 -8.45
C VAL A 244 14.79 12.89 -8.94
N ILE A 245 14.77 13.96 -8.16
CA ILE A 245 15.44 15.22 -8.50
C ILE A 245 16.26 15.67 -7.31
N ASN A 246 17.57 15.87 -7.49
CA ASN A 246 18.49 16.29 -6.45
C ASN A 246 18.44 15.41 -5.19
N GLY A 247 18.28 14.11 -5.35
CA GLY A 247 18.18 13.15 -4.26
C GLY A 247 16.79 13.05 -3.58
N GLU A 248 15.86 13.94 -3.93
CA GLU A 248 14.50 13.93 -3.39
C GLU A 248 13.56 13.09 -4.26
N THR A 249 12.71 12.29 -3.62
CA THR A 249 11.74 11.42 -4.25
C THR A 249 10.34 12.08 -4.26
N TYR A 250 9.70 12.13 -5.42
CA TYR A 250 8.39 12.74 -5.64
C TYR A 250 7.41 11.71 -6.20
N PRO A 251 6.71 10.93 -5.35
CA PRO A 251 5.78 9.90 -5.78
C PRO A 251 4.48 10.47 -6.31
N PHE A 252 3.87 9.76 -7.28
CA PHE A 252 2.55 10.06 -7.82
C PHE A 252 1.79 8.79 -8.20
N ASP A 253 0.44 8.86 -8.19
CA ASP A 253 -0.38 7.73 -8.59
C ASP A 253 -0.17 7.40 -10.08
N PRO A 254 0.01 6.13 -10.44
CA PRO A 254 0.25 5.74 -11.83
C PRO A 254 -0.96 6.02 -12.75
N PHE A 255 -2.19 5.87 -12.25
CA PHE A 255 -3.38 6.17 -13.02
C PHE A 255 -3.77 7.63 -12.92
N TRP A 256 -4.48 8.12 -13.95
CA TRP A 256 -4.93 9.51 -13.95
C TRP A 256 -5.97 9.78 -12.86
N ASP A 257 -5.66 10.71 -11.96
CA ASP A 257 -6.55 11.35 -11.01
C ASP A 257 -6.19 12.85 -10.96
N LYS A 258 -7.19 13.74 -10.91
CA LYS A 258 -6.99 15.19 -10.74
C LYS A 258 -6.14 15.53 -9.50
N ASN A 259 -6.19 14.68 -8.49
CA ASN A 259 -5.53 14.87 -7.21
C ASN A 259 -4.31 13.96 -7.01
N ARG A 260 -3.79 13.34 -8.07
CA ARG A 260 -2.71 12.34 -7.94
C ARG A 260 -1.44 12.85 -7.24
N TRP A 261 -1.16 14.14 -7.27
CA TRP A 261 -0.05 14.73 -6.54
C TRP A 261 -0.26 14.78 -5.02
N LYS A 262 -1.48 14.56 -4.53
CA LYS A 262 -1.73 14.29 -3.10
C LYS A 262 -1.00 13.05 -2.63
N TYR A 263 -0.74 12.10 -3.51
CA TYR A 263 -0.08 10.84 -3.21
C TYR A 263 1.37 11.00 -2.77
N LYS A 264 2.01 12.12 -3.04
CA LYS A 264 3.27 12.50 -2.40
C LYS A 264 3.18 12.46 -0.87
N LYS A 265 2.00 12.73 -0.31
CA LYS A 265 1.71 12.66 1.12
C LYS A 265 1.18 11.29 1.56
N LEU A 266 0.53 10.52 0.67
CA LEU A 266 -0.11 9.25 1.03
C LEU A 266 0.86 8.14 1.35
N TYR A 267 1.99 8.12 0.70
CA TYR A 267 3.00 7.08 0.89
C TYR A 267 4.01 7.42 1.98
N ASN A 268 3.80 8.46 2.76
CA ASN A 268 4.44 8.63 4.05
C ASN A 268 3.47 8.20 5.16
N ASN A 269 3.97 7.58 6.22
CA ASN A 269 3.12 7.11 7.34
C ASN A 269 2.38 8.22 8.10
N LYS A 270 2.52 9.49 7.72
CA LYS A 270 1.87 10.65 8.35
C LYS A 270 0.55 11.04 7.69
N SER A 271 0.23 10.46 6.55
CA SER A 271 -0.96 10.83 5.79
C SER A 271 -1.89 9.65 5.57
N PHE A 272 -3.15 9.94 5.36
CA PHE A 272 -4.14 8.94 5.05
C PHE A 272 -4.95 9.37 3.82
N ASP A 273 -5.46 8.39 3.11
CA ASP A 273 -6.40 8.59 2.02
C ASP A 273 -7.83 8.64 2.57
N LEU A 274 -8.60 9.66 2.16
CA LEU A 274 -9.98 9.83 2.58
C LEU A 274 -10.86 8.59 2.32
N ASN A 275 -10.51 7.79 1.31
CA ASN A 275 -11.29 6.62 0.92
C ASN A 275 -10.74 5.32 1.52
N TRP A 276 -9.42 5.26 1.80
CA TRP A 276 -8.74 4.03 2.18
C TRP A 276 -8.19 4.04 3.61
N GLY A 277 -8.23 5.20 4.30
CA GLY A 277 -7.63 5.37 5.61
C GLY A 277 -6.10 5.41 5.57
N LYS A 278 -5.47 5.28 6.71
CA LYS A 278 -4.00 5.35 6.85
C LYS A 278 -3.32 4.17 6.16
N PHE A 279 -2.29 4.48 5.38
CA PHE A 279 -1.40 3.48 4.80
C PHE A 279 -0.24 3.20 5.77
N ARG A 280 0.01 1.93 6.07
CA ARG A 280 1.15 1.51 6.90
C ARG A 280 2.15 0.79 6.00
N LEU A 281 3.25 1.50 5.70
CA LEU A 281 4.33 1.03 4.85
C LEU A 281 5.40 0.35 5.71
N PRO A 282 5.57 -0.98 5.63
CA PRO A 282 6.64 -1.65 6.37
C PRO A 282 8.00 -1.45 5.70
N LYS A 283 8.01 -1.37 4.36
CA LYS A 283 9.20 -1.27 3.50
C LYS A 283 8.82 -0.65 2.17
N VAL A 284 9.72 0.09 1.54
CA VAL A 284 9.60 0.53 0.15
C VAL A 284 10.88 0.22 -0.59
N PHE A 285 10.74 -0.47 -1.70
CA PHE A 285 11.83 -0.77 -2.63
C PHE A 285 11.63 -0.01 -3.94
N ARG A 286 12.74 0.23 -4.64
CA ARG A 286 12.80 0.83 -5.98
C ARG A 286 13.38 -0.18 -6.94
N TYR A 287 12.75 -0.37 -8.10
CA TYR A 287 13.39 -1.10 -9.18
C TYR A 287 14.55 -0.27 -9.76
N THR A 288 15.69 -0.93 -9.97
CA THR A 288 16.92 -0.34 -10.51
C THR A 288 17.38 -1.09 -11.75
N TYR A 289 18.14 -0.44 -12.61
CA TYR A 289 18.89 -1.13 -13.66
C TYR A 289 20.23 -1.67 -13.14
N GLU A 290 20.82 -0.95 -12.20
CA GLU A 290 22.00 -1.34 -11.44
C GLU A 290 21.67 -2.55 -10.56
N TYR A 291 22.54 -3.57 -10.57
CA TYR A 291 22.35 -4.74 -9.69
C TYR A 291 22.88 -4.47 -8.29
N HIS A 292 22.21 -4.99 -7.30
CA HIS A 292 22.58 -4.94 -5.88
C HIS A 292 22.70 -6.37 -5.35
N LEU A 293 23.95 -6.83 -5.14
CA LEU A 293 24.24 -8.14 -4.56
C LEU A 293 24.53 -7.94 -3.07
N ASP A 294 23.52 -8.04 -2.26
CA ASP A 294 23.60 -7.99 -0.80
C ASP A 294 22.80 -9.11 -0.15
N GLY A 295 22.99 -9.29 1.16
CA GLY A 295 22.26 -10.27 1.95
C GLY A 295 22.39 -11.72 1.47
N PRO A 296 21.31 -12.50 1.50
CA PRO A 296 21.35 -13.93 1.22
C PRO A 296 21.85 -14.30 -0.18
N LEU A 297 21.65 -13.43 -1.20
CA LEU A 297 22.11 -13.69 -2.57
C LEU A 297 23.61 -13.43 -2.76
N ALA A 298 24.22 -12.59 -1.93
CA ALA A 298 25.67 -12.37 -1.94
C ALA A 298 26.46 -13.52 -1.32
N ASP A 299 25.80 -14.33 -0.50
CA ASP A 299 26.42 -15.49 0.17
C ASP A 299 26.42 -16.71 -0.77
N LYS A 300 27.60 -17.07 -1.25
CA LYS A 300 27.80 -18.21 -2.17
C LYS A 300 27.44 -19.58 -1.57
N GLU A 301 27.39 -19.68 -0.25
CA GLU A 301 27.05 -20.91 0.46
C GLU A 301 25.52 -21.03 0.65
N PHE A 302 24.75 -19.98 0.35
CA PHE A 302 23.31 -19.98 0.55
C PHE A 302 22.59 -20.51 -0.68
N ILE A 303 21.70 -21.49 -0.48
CA ILE A 303 20.94 -22.09 -1.56
C ILE A 303 19.80 -21.16 -1.97
N SER A 304 19.73 -20.77 -3.22
CA SER A 304 18.73 -19.81 -3.74
C SER A 304 17.28 -20.22 -3.47
N GLU A 305 16.98 -21.51 -3.33
CA GLU A 305 15.64 -22.00 -2.97
C GLU A 305 15.21 -21.62 -1.55
N ASN A 306 16.17 -21.34 -0.67
CA ASN A 306 15.93 -20.85 0.69
C ASN A 306 15.90 -19.34 0.81
N VAL A 307 15.88 -18.62 -0.32
CA VAL A 307 15.68 -17.17 -0.37
C VAL A 307 14.25 -16.88 -0.80
N PRO A 308 13.47 -16.07 -0.06
CA PRO A 308 12.16 -15.62 -0.51
C PRO A 308 12.21 -14.93 -1.87
N LEU A 309 11.15 -15.08 -2.68
CA LEU A 309 11.11 -14.55 -4.04
C LEU A 309 11.44 -13.06 -4.15
N LEU A 310 10.97 -12.26 -3.21
CA LEU A 310 11.29 -10.83 -3.14
C LEU A 310 12.80 -10.58 -3.19
N PHE A 311 13.57 -11.32 -2.38
CA PHE A 311 15.03 -11.13 -2.24
C PHE A 311 15.86 -11.89 -3.27
N ARG A 312 15.23 -12.54 -4.24
CA ARG A 312 15.91 -13.07 -5.45
C ARG A 312 16.05 -12.00 -6.53
N ASN A 313 15.38 -10.88 -6.40
CA ASN A 313 15.51 -9.77 -7.33
C ASN A 313 16.72 -8.91 -6.92
N ILE A 314 17.79 -8.96 -7.72
CA ILE A 314 19.00 -8.17 -7.52
C ILE A 314 18.88 -6.73 -8.05
N PHE A 315 17.82 -6.42 -8.79
CA PHE A 315 17.58 -5.11 -9.41
C PHE A 315 16.57 -4.29 -8.60
N MET A 316 16.86 -4.13 -7.32
CA MET A 316 16.09 -3.28 -6.43
C MET A 316 16.95 -2.73 -5.29
N GLU A 317 16.62 -1.54 -4.83
CA GLU A 317 17.22 -0.90 -3.65
C GLU A 317 16.16 -0.50 -2.62
N ASP A 318 16.56 -0.47 -1.34
CA ASP A 318 15.70 -0.04 -0.23
C ASP A 318 15.66 1.49 -0.13
N VAL A 319 14.53 2.08 -0.50
CA VAL A 319 14.27 3.52 -0.46
C VAL A 319 13.30 3.94 0.64
N SER A 320 13.10 3.10 1.66
CA SER A 320 12.13 3.34 2.75
C SER A 320 12.28 4.70 3.41
N SER A 321 13.52 5.14 3.66
CA SER A 321 13.80 6.45 4.27
C SER A 321 13.40 7.66 3.42
N SER A 322 13.16 7.48 2.12
CA SER A 322 12.61 8.53 1.25
C SER A 322 11.10 8.74 1.44
N TYR A 323 10.42 7.80 2.13
CA TYR A 323 8.98 7.80 2.30
C TYR A 323 8.52 8.03 3.72
N PHE A 324 9.25 7.54 4.71
CA PHE A 324 8.88 7.65 6.11
C PHE A 324 10.08 7.71 7.04
N ASP A 325 9.85 8.14 8.28
CA ASP A 325 10.83 8.09 9.36
C ASP A 325 11.01 6.63 9.80
N ALA A 326 12.01 5.99 9.18
CA ALA A 326 12.31 4.58 9.36
C ALA A 326 13.15 4.33 10.62
N VAL A 327 12.95 3.17 11.24
CA VAL A 327 13.71 2.74 12.42
C VAL A 327 14.47 1.45 12.14
N ASP A 328 15.67 1.33 12.72
CA ASP A 328 16.39 0.07 12.79
C ASP A 328 15.94 -0.67 14.04
N ILE A 329 15.72 -1.96 13.93
CA ILE A 329 15.35 -2.81 15.05
C ILE A 329 16.33 -3.95 15.22
N GLU A 330 16.61 -4.31 16.47
CA GLU A 330 17.43 -5.46 16.83
C GLU A 330 16.58 -6.45 17.62
N ILE A 331 16.66 -7.72 17.25
CA ILE A 331 15.89 -8.81 17.84
C ILE A 331 16.86 -9.92 18.29
N ASP A 332 16.64 -10.45 19.48
CA ASP A 332 17.35 -11.64 19.95
C ASP A 332 16.73 -12.91 19.35
N VAL A 333 17.56 -13.75 18.76
CA VAL A 333 17.17 -15.08 18.27
C VAL A 333 17.40 -16.07 19.41
N PRO A 334 16.37 -16.74 19.93
CA PRO A 334 16.53 -17.68 21.05
C PRO A 334 17.43 -18.86 20.70
N ASP A 335 18.34 -19.24 21.60
CA ASP A 335 19.26 -20.37 21.42
C ASP A 335 18.56 -21.67 21.05
N SER A 336 17.36 -21.90 21.62
CA SER A 336 16.54 -23.08 21.33
C SER A 336 16.04 -23.16 19.87
N ILE A 337 16.14 -22.07 19.12
CA ILE A 337 15.64 -21.95 17.76
C ILE A 337 16.78 -21.81 16.75
N ILE A 338 18.02 -21.56 17.23
CA ILE A 338 19.17 -21.37 16.36
C ILE A 338 19.45 -22.67 15.62
N ARG A 339 19.30 -22.58 14.32
CA ARG A 339 19.70 -23.56 13.34
C ARG A 339 21.03 -23.08 12.73
N ASN A 340 21.59 -23.84 11.81
CA ASN A 340 22.74 -23.39 11.01
C ASN A 340 22.35 -22.30 9.98
N ASP A 341 21.22 -21.63 10.16
CA ASP A 341 20.74 -20.57 9.26
C ASP A 341 21.48 -19.26 9.56
N LYS A 342 22.12 -18.70 8.54
CA LYS A 342 22.81 -17.40 8.63
C LYS A 342 21.85 -16.22 8.56
N TYR A 343 20.66 -16.42 8.01
CA TYR A 343 19.68 -15.37 7.75
C TYR A 343 18.31 -15.71 8.30
N CYS A 344 17.62 -14.70 8.77
CA CYS A 344 16.20 -14.76 9.05
C CYS A 344 15.48 -13.58 8.43
N TYR A 345 14.15 -13.60 8.44
CA TYR A 345 13.31 -12.66 7.74
C TYR A 345 12.33 -12.01 8.70
N LEU A 346 12.08 -10.72 8.49
CA LEU A 346 11.00 -10.01 9.13
C LEU A 346 9.78 -10.03 8.21
N CYS A 347 8.63 -10.39 8.76
CA CYS A 347 7.41 -10.63 7.99
C CYS A 347 6.26 -9.75 8.50
N VAL A 348 5.35 -9.41 7.59
CA VAL A 348 4.03 -8.83 7.88
C VAL A 348 2.92 -9.82 7.50
N TYR A 349 1.74 -9.65 8.11
CA TYR A 349 0.63 -10.56 7.85
C TYR A 349 -0.09 -10.24 6.54
N GLN A 350 -0.38 -11.28 5.76
CA GLN A 350 -1.13 -11.20 4.50
C GLN A 350 -2.05 -12.42 4.39
N ARG A 351 -3.34 -12.23 4.42
CA ARG A 351 -4.37 -13.27 4.17
C ARG A 351 -3.95 -14.71 4.50
N ASN A 352 -4.04 -15.10 5.75
CA ASN A 352 -3.60 -16.38 6.35
C ASN A 352 -2.08 -16.57 6.50
N ASN A 353 -1.23 -15.84 5.80
CA ASN A 353 0.21 -16.08 5.73
C ASN A 353 1.01 -14.89 6.28
N TRP A 354 2.27 -15.14 6.57
CA TRP A 354 3.28 -14.15 6.84
C TRP A 354 4.14 -13.96 5.59
N GLU A 355 4.28 -12.70 5.14
CA GLU A 355 5.07 -12.36 3.96
C GLU A 355 6.38 -11.70 4.37
N PRO A 356 7.55 -12.22 3.94
CA PRO A 356 8.84 -11.66 4.25
C PRO A 356 9.04 -10.34 3.51
N ILE A 357 9.42 -9.30 4.26
CA ILE A 357 9.61 -7.94 3.72
C ILE A 357 10.99 -7.36 4.00
N GLN A 358 11.78 -8.01 4.85
CA GLN A 358 13.17 -7.65 5.12
C GLN A 358 13.95 -8.90 5.54
N TRP A 359 15.21 -8.99 5.15
CA TRP A 359 16.16 -9.99 5.64
C TRP A 359 17.07 -9.39 6.72
N GLY A 360 17.58 -10.23 7.59
CA GLY A 360 18.62 -9.87 8.57
C GLY A 360 19.64 -10.99 8.71
N PHE A 361 20.90 -10.61 8.87
CA PHE A 361 21.98 -11.56 9.15
C PHE A 361 22.03 -11.85 10.65
N ILE A 362 22.12 -13.12 11.03
CA ILE A 362 22.22 -13.55 12.41
C ILE A 362 23.68 -13.47 12.85
N GLU A 363 23.97 -12.57 13.76
CA GLU A 363 25.28 -12.35 14.31
C GLU A 363 25.70 -13.46 15.29
N LYS A 364 27.01 -13.56 15.61
CA LYS A 364 27.54 -14.56 16.54
C LYS A 364 26.99 -14.48 17.97
N ASN A 365 26.44 -13.33 18.36
CA ASN A 365 25.78 -13.09 19.64
C ASN A 365 24.28 -13.42 19.61
N ASN A 366 23.82 -14.10 18.57
CA ASN A 366 22.41 -14.45 18.33
C ASN A 366 21.48 -13.24 18.19
N LYS A 367 21.99 -12.10 17.74
CA LYS A 367 21.22 -10.91 17.41
C LYS A 367 21.04 -10.79 15.92
N VAL A 368 19.92 -10.22 15.52
CA VAL A 368 19.63 -9.87 14.13
C VAL A 368 19.13 -8.44 14.04
N SER A 369 19.71 -7.69 13.13
CA SER A 369 19.31 -6.31 12.84
C SER A 369 18.51 -6.22 11.55
N PHE A 370 17.34 -5.57 11.63
CA PHE A 370 16.53 -5.25 10.47
C PHE A 370 16.53 -3.75 10.27
N LYS A 371 16.93 -3.30 9.08
CA LYS A 371 17.16 -1.89 8.79
C LYS A 371 15.95 -1.20 8.19
N LYS A 372 15.77 0.09 8.49
CA LYS A 372 14.80 1.01 7.88
C LYS A 372 13.35 0.49 7.90
N MET A 373 12.86 0.06 9.07
CA MET A 373 11.52 -0.51 9.22
C MET A 373 10.46 0.57 9.45
N GLY A 374 9.24 0.32 8.95
CA GLY A 374 8.06 1.17 9.18
C GLY A 374 7.50 1.01 10.59
N LYS A 375 6.86 2.06 11.09
CA LYS A 375 6.23 2.15 12.41
C LYS A 375 4.74 1.83 12.37
N GLU A 376 4.13 1.62 13.53
CA GLU A 376 2.71 1.30 13.74
C GLU A 376 2.27 0.01 13.02
N ILE A 377 3.17 -0.99 12.99
CA ILE A 377 2.98 -2.25 12.27
C ILE A 377 3.34 -3.41 13.19
N VAL A 378 2.57 -4.49 13.07
CA VAL A 378 2.87 -5.78 13.71
C VAL A 378 3.77 -6.61 12.80
N TYR A 379 4.88 -7.08 13.36
CA TYR A 379 5.86 -7.91 12.69
C TYR A 379 6.02 -9.26 13.39
N ILE A 380 6.56 -10.23 12.67
CA ILE A 380 7.08 -11.49 13.22
C ILE A 380 8.38 -11.86 12.54
N THR A 381 9.28 -12.49 13.29
CA THR A 381 10.52 -13.08 12.76
C THR A 381 10.26 -14.49 12.24
N ALA A 382 10.95 -14.88 11.16
CA ALA A 382 10.80 -16.19 10.55
C ALA A 382 12.07 -16.67 9.85
N PHE A 383 12.21 -17.99 9.74
CA PHE A 383 13.08 -18.63 8.77
C PHE A 383 12.31 -18.93 7.48
N TYR A 384 13.03 -19.10 6.40
CA TYR A 384 12.46 -19.49 5.12
C TYR A 384 13.17 -20.75 4.61
N GLU A 385 12.46 -21.85 4.58
CA GLU A 385 13.01 -23.15 4.21
C GLU A 385 12.03 -23.87 3.29
N LYS A 386 12.53 -24.44 2.19
CA LYS A 386 11.72 -25.20 1.21
C LYS A 386 10.47 -24.44 0.78
N GLN A 387 10.64 -23.16 0.48
CA GLN A 387 9.57 -22.24 0.05
C GLN A 387 8.46 -22.01 1.09
N LYS A 388 8.75 -22.23 2.37
CA LYS A 388 7.79 -22.01 3.48
C LYS A 388 8.37 -21.07 4.52
N ILE A 389 7.51 -20.20 5.03
CA ILE A 389 7.78 -19.36 6.19
C ILE A 389 7.56 -20.20 7.46
N GLN A 390 8.55 -20.20 8.33
CA GLN A 390 8.50 -20.80 9.66
C GLN A 390 8.75 -19.70 10.69
N SER A 391 7.65 -19.10 11.19
CA SER A 391 7.76 -18.06 12.20
C SER A 391 8.36 -18.60 13.49
N PHE A 392 9.13 -17.78 14.17
CA PHE A 392 9.70 -18.04 15.50
C PHE A 392 9.57 -16.80 16.37
N GLY A 393 9.66 -17.01 17.68
CA GLY A 393 9.46 -15.94 18.66
C GLY A 393 8.00 -15.48 18.74
N GLU A 394 7.79 -14.40 19.44
CA GLU A 394 6.49 -13.76 19.58
C GLU A 394 6.36 -12.62 18.56
N PRO A 395 5.17 -12.35 18.02
CA PRO A 395 4.97 -11.16 17.23
C PRO A 395 5.19 -9.91 18.09
N PHE A 396 5.57 -8.82 17.44
CA PHE A 396 5.81 -7.54 18.13
C PHE A 396 5.26 -6.37 17.30
N TYR A 397 4.90 -5.33 18.00
CA TYR A 397 4.41 -4.08 17.41
C TYR A 397 5.47 -2.99 17.55
N ILE A 398 5.78 -2.29 16.48
CA ILE A 398 6.61 -1.08 16.52
C ILE A 398 5.65 0.10 16.65
N ASP A 399 5.75 0.85 17.73
CA ASP A 399 4.90 2.01 17.97
C ASP A 399 5.34 3.25 17.16
N ASN A 400 4.62 4.35 17.30
CA ASN A 400 4.92 5.62 16.62
C ASN A 400 6.28 6.23 17.05
N ASN A 401 6.78 5.88 18.22
CA ASN A 401 8.09 6.32 18.73
C ASN A 401 9.23 5.44 18.25
N GLY A 402 8.93 4.32 17.59
CA GLY A 402 9.90 3.33 17.15
C GLY A 402 10.26 2.29 18.23
N CYS A 403 9.55 2.27 19.35
CA CYS A 403 9.73 1.25 20.38
C CYS A 403 9.02 -0.05 19.97
N HIS A 404 9.65 -1.19 20.15
CA HIS A 404 9.00 -2.48 19.91
C HIS A 404 8.35 -3.02 21.19
N LYS A 405 7.09 -3.41 21.09
CA LYS A 405 6.28 -4.04 22.14
C LYS A 405 6.05 -5.50 21.77
N ILE A 406 6.60 -6.43 22.54
CA ILE A 406 6.35 -7.87 22.32
C ILE A 406 4.91 -8.21 22.68
N LEU A 407 4.23 -8.92 21.79
CA LEU A 407 2.83 -9.32 21.90
C LEU A 407 2.74 -10.79 22.34
N ARG A 408 2.88 -11.01 23.65
CA ARG A 408 2.87 -12.33 24.25
C ARG A 408 1.52 -12.64 24.90
N CYS A 409 0.96 -13.81 24.57
CA CYS A 409 -0.28 -14.30 25.13
C CYS A 409 -0.17 -14.40 26.68
N LYS A 410 -1.08 -13.69 27.37
CA LYS A 410 -1.18 -13.66 28.85
C LYS A 410 -2.29 -14.59 29.35
N SER A 411 -2.23 -14.96 30.63
CA SER A 411 -3.30 -15.71 31.31
C SER A 411 -4.54 -14.87 31.60
N GLU A 412 -4.40 -13.55 31.66
CA GLU A 412 -5.51 -12.62 31.79
C GLU A 412 -6.48 -12.79 30.62
N LYS A 413 -7.79 -12.75 30.89
CA LYS A 413 -8.83 -12.94 29.90
C LYS A 413 -9.75 -11.74 29.84
N LYS A 414 -10.14 -11.37 28.62
CA LYS A 414 -11.14 -10.33 28.35
C LYS A 414 -12.18 -10.84 27.35
N ASN A 415 -13.31 -10.16 27.30
CA ASN A 415 -14.25 -10.36 26.20
C ASN A 415 -13.81 -9.53 25.02
N ILE A 416 -13.83 -10.11 23.81
CA ILE A 416 -13.50 -9.43 22.55
C ILE A 416 -14.78 -9.27 21.76
N THR A 417 -15.20 -8.03 21.58
CA THR A 417 -16.36 -7.68 20.78
C THR A 417 -15.92 -7.13 19.42
N ILE A 418 -16.45 -7.67 18.33
CA ILE A 418 -16.12 -7.25 16.98
C ILE A 418 -17.39 -6.96 16.18
N ARG A 419 -17.31 -6.02 15.24
CA ARG A 419 -18.36 -5.69 14.26
C ARG A 419 -17.95 -6.08 12.84
N SER A 420 -16.65 -6.27 12.62
CA SER A 420 -16.11 -6.67 11.32
C SER A 420 -15.12 -7.83 11.47
N TYR A 421 -15.09 -8.71 10.47
CA TYR A 421 -14.06 -9.75 10.38
C TYR A 421 -12.85 -9.31 9.51
N THR A 422 -12.89 -8.14 8.94
CA THR A 422 -11.88 -7.56 8.04
C THR A 422 -11.89 -6.05 8.15
N PRO A 423 -10.74 -5.39 7.97
CA PRO A 423 -10.70 -3.94 7.83
C PRO A 423 -11.28 -3.43 6.50
N GLN A 424 -11.53 -4.33 5.53
CA GLN A 424 -12.09 -3.94 4.25
C GLN A 424 -13.58 -3.65 4.38
N ILE A 425 -13.96 -2.38 4.26
CA ILE A 425 -15.33 -1.91 4.17
C ILE A 425 -15.62 -1.59 2.70
N LYS A 426 -16.89 -1.75 2.30
CA LYS A 426 -17.29 -1.29 0.97
C LYS A 426 -17.10 0.22 0.87
N MET A 427 -16.52 0.69 -0.24
CA MET A 427 -16.18 2.10 -0.46
C MET A 427 -17.34 3.06 -0.19
N GLU A 428 -18.54 2.70 -0.66
CA GLU A 428 -19.76 3.49 -0.48
C GLU A 428 -20.13 3.65 0.99
N ASP A 429 -20.00 2.58 1.78
CA ASP A 429 -20.27 2.62 3.23
C ASP A 429 -19.27 3.52 3.95
N ARG A 430 -17.98 3.49 3.56
CA ARG A 430 -16.94 4.36 4.10
C ARG A 430 -17.21 5.84 3.85
N ILE A 431 -17.45 6.17 2.58
CA ILE A 431 -17.74 7.54 2.16
C ILE A 431 -18.96 8.08 2.88
N SER A 432 -20.04 7.30 2.96
CA SER A 432 -21.27 7.71 3.64
C SER A 432 -21.06 7.94 5.13
N SER A 433 -20.40 7.02 5.83
CA SER A 433 -20.21 7.12 7.28
C SER A 433 -19.39 8.33 7.69
N ARG A 434 -18.34 8.61 6.93
CA ARG A 434 -17.43 9.72 7.17
C ARG A 434 -18.07 11.07 6.82
N LYS A 435 -18.71 11.17 5.64
CA LYS A 435 -19.35 12.41 5.18
C LYS A 435 -20.36 12.96 6.17
N ASN A 436 -21.03 12.09 6.91
CA ASN A 436 -21.99 12.51 7.93
C ASN A 436 -21.35 13.26 9.12
N LEU A 437 -20.03 13.17 9.28
CA LEU A 437 -19.31 13.86 10.35
C LEU A 437 -18.47 15.04 9.85
N GLU A 438 -18.27 15.19 8.52
CA GLU A 438 -17.51 16.29 7.95
C GLU A 438 -18.13 17.64 8.40
N TYR A 439 -17.26 18.59 8.77
CA TYR A 439 -17.64 19.94 9.23
C TYR A 439 -18.45 19.99 10.54
N THR A 440 -18.51 18.91 11.31
CA THR A 440 -19.02 18.93 12.68
C THR A 440 -18.15 19.86 13.52
N TYR A 441 -18.77 20.74 14.29
CA TYR A 441 -18.05 21.49 15.30
C TYR A 441 -18.40 21.01 16.69
N ILE A 442 -17.43 21.10 17.61
CA ILE A 442 -17.59 20.63 18.99
C ILE A 442 -17.53 21.83 19.91
N THR A 443 -18.55 21.92 20.76
CA THR A 443 -18.59 22.91 21.86
C THR A 443 -18.53 22.20 23.20
N ALA A 444 -18.12 22.95 24.24
CA ALA A 444 -18.12 22.45 25.61
C ALA A 444 -18.64 23.50 26.60
N SER A 445 -19.24 23.03 27.70
CA SER A 445 -19.82 23.86 28.75
C SER A 445 -19.88 23.11 30.10
N ASN A 446 -20.06 23.89 31.20
CA ASN A 446 -20.23 23.33 32.54
C ASN A 446 -21.70 23.10 32.91
N SER A 447 -22.64 23.60 32.11
CA SER A 447 -24.06 23.32 32.27
C SER A 447 -24.74 23.09 30.92
N LEU A 448 -25.79 22.29 30.92
CA LEU A 448 -26.46 21.82 29.71
C LEU A 448 -26.93 22.95 28.78
N HIS A 449 -27.42 24.03 29.37
CA HIS A 449 -27.90 25.23 28.67
C HIS A 449 -27.02 26.46 28.88
N GLY A 450 -25.81 26.26 29.38
CA GLY A 450 -24.85 27.35 29.67
C GLY A 450 -24.16 27.89 28.42
N LYS A 451 -23.32 28.92 28.65
CA LYS A 451 -22.46 29.46 27.60
C LYS A 451 -21.57 28.35 27.04
N GLN A 452 -21.60 28.20 25.73
CA GLN A 452 -20.81 27.23 24.99
C GLN A 452 -19.47 27.85 24.56
N ASP A 453 -18.38 27.13 24.81
CA ASP A 453 -17.06 27.44 24.23
C ASP A 453 -16.85 26.50 23.03
N THR A 454 -16.55 27.05 21.86
CA THR A 454 -16.19 26.20 20.69
C THR A 454 -14.77 25.71 20.89
N ILE A 455 -14.58 24.38 20.87
CA ILE A 455 -13.30 23.75 21.18
C ILE A 455 -12.64 23.10 19.97
N TYR A 456 -13.42 22.67 18.97
CA TYR A 456 -12.85 22.02 17.79
C TYR A 456 -13.79 22.07 16.58
N TYR A 457 -13.20 22.02 15.39
CA TYR A 457 -13.90 21.86 14.11
C TYR A 457 -13.34 20.65 13.39
N LEU A 458 -14.20 19.68 13.04
CA LEU A 458 -13.84 18.57 12.18
C LEU A 458 -13.75 19.06 10.74
N THR A 459 -12.69 18.67 10.06
CA THR A 459 -12.48 18.95 8.63
C THR A 459 -13.06 17.83 7.77
N ASP A 460 -12.75 17.83 6.48
CA ASP A 460 -13.01 16.75 5.55
C ASP A 460 -12.01 15.58 5.67
N SER A 461 -11.02 15.70 6.55
CA SER A 461 -9.92 14.75 6.75
C SER A 461 -10.21 13.74 7.86
N ILE A 462 -11.37 13.06 7.81
CA ILE A 462 -11.79 12.09 8.82
C ILE A 462 -11.39 10.67 8.40
N ASP A 463 -10.62 9.97 9.26
CA ASP A 463 -10.34 8.54 9.10
C ASP A 463 -11.58 7.71 9.41
N VAL A 464 -11.81 6.68 8.60
CA VAL A 464 -12.96 5.77 8.78
C VAL A 464 -12.83 4.80 9.94
N TRP A 465 -11.62 4.68 10.52
CA TRP A 465 -11.35 3.73 11.59
C TRP A 465 -11.27 4.37 12.95
N PHE A 466 -10.52 5.49 13.03
CA PHE A 466 -10.10 6.02 14.30
C PHE A 466 -9.61 7.45 14.12
N ASN A 467 -10.16 8.37 14.89
CA ASN A 467 -9.77 9.78 14.88
C ASN A 467 -9.50 10.25 16.30
N GLN A 468 -8.42 10.97 16.50
CA GLN A 468 -8.08 11.56 17.80
C GLN A 468 -7.93 13.07 17.67
N ILE A 469 -8.62 13.77 18.55
CA ILE A 469 -8.53 15.21 18.71
C ILE A 469 -7.71 15.49 19.98
N HIS A 470 -6.65 16.25 19.86
CA HIS A 470 -5.89 16.75 21.00
C HIS A 470 -6.37 18.15 21.37
N LEU A 471 -6.71 18.35 22.64
CA LEU A 471 -7.16 19.62 23.19
C LEU A 471 -6.05 20.26 24.01
N SER A 472 -5.77 21.53 23.75
CA SER A 472 -4.73 22.30 24.45
C SER A 472 -5.28 23.22 25.52
N ASN A 473 -6.61 23.22 25.77
CA ASN A 473 -7.22 24.09 26.76
C ASN A 473 -7.03 23.56 28.19
N GLU A 474 -6.99 24.51 29.18
CA GLU A 474 -6.85 24.16 30.59
C GLU A 474 -8.20 24.25 31.35
N LYS A 475 -9.29 24.51 30.65
CA LYS A 475 -10.61 24.66 31.25
C LYS A 475 -11.23 23.30 31.57
N LEU A 476 -12.04 23.28 32.61
CA LEU A 476 -12.86 22.15 33.00
C LEU A 476 -14.23 22.25 32.32
N TYR A 477 -14.71 21.16 31.78
CA TYR A 477 -16.05 21.05 31.18
C TYR A 477 -16.72 19.72 31.55
N ARG A 478 -18.05 19.80 31.68
CA ARG A 478 -18.89 18.59 31.89
C ARG A 478 -19.57 18.13 30.61
N TYR A 479 -20.10 19.06 29.81
CA TYR A 479 -20.89 18.76 28.61
C TYR A 479 -20.08 19.05 27.36
N PHE A 480 -20.03 18.07 26.44
CA PHE A 480 -19.48 18.22 25.11
C PHE A 480 -20.60 18.03 24.09
N GLN A 481 -20.72 18.93 23.13
CA GLN A 481 -21.79 18.90 22.14
C GLN A 481 -21.21 18.85 20.75
N PHE A 482 -21.58 17.80 19.99
CA PHE A 482 -21.23 17.63 18.60
C PHE A 482 -22.38 18.15 17.75
N HIS A 483 -22.16 19.26 17.06
CA HIS A 483 -23.11 19.91 16.16
C HIS A 483 -22.85 19.41 14.75
N ILE A 484 -23.67 18.44 14.31
CA ILE A 484 -23.50 17.71 13.06
C ILE A 484 -24.30 18.42 11.97
N PRO A 485 -23.65 18.89 10.85
CA PRO A 485 -24.36 19.66 9.82
C PRO A 485 -25.28 18.81 8.94
N HIS A 486 -25.29 17.50 9.14
CA HIS A 486 -26.07 16.54 8.38
C HIS A 486 -27.22 15.94 9.18
N ASP A 487 -28.26 15.47 8.50
CA ASP A 487 -29.45 14.90 9.13
C ASP A 487 -29.24 13.50 9.72
N THR A 488 -28.08 12.92 9.56
CA THR A 488 -27.78 11.56 10.00
C THR A 488 -26.66 11.55 11.03
N LEU A 489 -26.93 11.01 12.21
CA LEU A 489 -25.95 10.60 13.20
C LEU A 489 -25.43 9.22 12.85
N GLY A 490 -24.10 9.05 12.82
CA GLY A 490 -23.46 7.76 12.61
C GLY A 490 -22.11 7.66 13.30
N LEU A 491 -22.07 7.08 14.52
CA LEU A 491 -20.87 6.87 15.32
C LEU A 491 -20.82 5.44 15.87
N CYS A 492 -19.65 4.84 15.90
CA CYS A 492 -19.39 3.63 16.65
C CYS A 492 -19.01 3.98 18.09
N GLU A 493 -18.11 4.94 18.30
CA GLU A 493 -17.61 5.24 19.64
C GLU A 493 -17.15 6.70 19.75
N VAL A 494 -17.32 7.28 20.96
CA VAL A 494 -16.69 8.54 21.37
C VAL A 494 -16.10 8.36 22.77
N ILE A 495 -14.80 8.50 22.89
CA ILE A 495 -14.03 8.27 24.13
C ILE A 495 -13.35 9.58 24.55
N TYR A 496 -13.42 9.90 25.84
CA TYR A 496 -12.81 11.07 26.43
C TYR A 496 -11.66 10.67 27.36
N TYR A 497 -10.53 11.38 27.26
CA TYR A 497 -9.37 11.19 28.14
C TYR A 497 -9.09 12.45 28.94
N GLU A 498 -9.07 12.33 30.27
CA GLU A 498 -8.72 13.40 31.19
C GLU A 498 -7.21 13.68 31.13
N LYS A 499 -6.80 14.94 31.30
CA LYS A 499 -5.40 15.34 31.32
C LYS A 499 -4.64 14.58 32.41
N GLY A 500 -3.53 13.93 32.02
CA GLY A 500 -2.71 13.13 32.93
C GLY A 500 -3.22 11.72 33.17
N SER A 501 -4.34 11.30 32.58
CA SER A 501 -4.86 9.95 32.67
C SER A 501 -4.70 9.19 31.33
N SER A 502 -4.27 7.95 31.41
CA SER A 502 -4.30 6.98 30.28
C SER A 502 -5.60 6.16 30.22
N ALA A 503 -6.42 6.22 31.27
CA ALA A 503 -7.71 5.56 31.30
C ALA A 503 -8.81 6.45 30.71
N PRO A 504 -9.76 5.90 29.96
CA PRO A 504 -10.90 6.64 29.45
C PRO A 504 -11.83 7.09 30.57
N VAL A 505 -12.56 8.18 30.35
CA VAL A 505 -13.64 8.62 31.26
C VAL A 505 -14.75 7.60 31.19
N SER A 506 -15.19 7.08 32.35
CA SER A 506 -16.31 6.14 32.48
C SER A 506 -17.66 6.86 32.61
N ASP A 507 -18.74 6.10 32.39
CA ASP A 507 -20.12 6.50 32.68
C ASP A 507 -20.61 7.74 31.89
N VAL A 508 -20.06 7.98 30.73
CA VAL A 508 -20.49 9.06 29.82
C VAL A 508 -21.93 8.79 29.36
N LYS A 509 -22.80 9.79 29.54
CA LYS A 509 -24.19 9.71 29.06
C LYS A 509 -24.32 10.45 27.74
N VAL A 510 -25.03 9.84 26.78
CA VAL A 510 -25.28 10.44 25.47
C VAL A 510 -26.75 10.82 25.31
N ILE A 511 -27.00 12.04 24.81
CA ILE A 511 -28.32 12.61 24.59
C ILE A 511 -28.40 13.11 23.15
N ALA A 512 -29.40 12.63 22.40
CA ALA A 512 -29.70 13.12 21.05
C ALA A 512 -31.16 12.82 20.71
N ASP A 513 -31.81 13.67 19.93
CA ASP A 513 -33.17 13.44 19.47
C ASP A 513 -33.16 12.84 18.05
N VAL A 514 -33.09 11.52 18.01
CA VAL A 514 -32.89 10.75 16.78
C VAL A 514 -33.94 9.64 16.63
N LYS A 515 -34.29 9.34 15.38
CA LYS A 515 -35.05 8.15 15.00
C LYS A 515 -34.09 7.04 14.63
N LYS A 516 -34.19 5.88 15.27
CA LYS A 516 -33.39 4.69 14.98
C LYS A 516 -33.63 4.21 13.55
N ILE A 517 -32.55 3.85 12.84
CA ILE A 517 -32.63 3.16 11.54
C ILE A 517 -32.66 1.64 11.75
N LYS A 518 -31.92 1.14 12.76
CA LYS A 518 -31.88 -0.28 13.10
C LYS A 518 -32.38 -0.50 14.53
N GLN A 519 -33.28 -1.46 14.70
CA GLN A 519 -33.92 -1.74 16.01
C GLN A 519 -32.94 -2.21 17.09
N LYS A 520 -31.83 -2.88 16.71
CA LYS A 520 -30.89 -3.48 17.66
C LYS A 520 -29.77 -2.51 18.13
N GLU A 521 -29.71 -1.30 17.60
CA GLU A 521 -28.71 -0.30 17.95
C GLU A 521 -29.35 0.66 18.98
N GLU A 522 -28.64 0.92 20.06
CA GLU A 522 -29.03 1.87 21.10
C GLU A 522 -28.10 3.08 21.10
N LEU A 523 -28.62 4.24 21.50
CA LEU A 523 -27.83 5.47 21.49
C LEU A 523 -26.62 5.38 22.44
N VAL A 524 -26.73 4.63 23.52
CA VAL A 524 -25.62 4.36 24.46
C VAL A 524 -24.46 3.61 23.81
N ASP A 525 -24.68 2.89 22.72
CA ASP A 525 -23.64 2.19 21.98
C ASP A 525 -22.54 3.14 21.44
N ILE A 526 -22.77 4.46 21.47
CA ILE A 526 -21.78 5.47 21.06
C ILE A 526 -20.71 5.73 22.15
N CYS A 527 -20.97 5.35 23.39
CA CYS A 527 -20.07 5.59 24.52
C CYS A 527 -20.06 4.42 25.51
N ASP A 528 -20.19 3.19 25.02
CA ASP A 528 -20.17 1.97 25.84
C ASP A 528 -18.75 1.40 26.03
N GLY A 529 -17.72 2.05 25.49
CA GLY A 529 -16.34 1.62 25.55
C GLY A 529 -15.98 0.53 24.52
N LEU A 530 -16.86 0.27 23.53
CA LEU A 530 -16.68 -0.78 22.54
C LEU A 530 -16.73 -0.22 21.11
N SER A 531 -15.59 -0.07 20.46
CA SER A 531 -15.52 0.38 19.04
C SER A 531 -16.28 -0.52 18.07
N ALA A 532 -16.68 -1.70 18.52
CA ALA A 532 -17.39 -2.71 17.74
C ALA A 532 -18.91 -2.60 17.81
N THR A 533 -19.45 -1.79 18.68
CA THR A 533 -20.85 -1.40 18.74
C THR A 533 -21.08 -0.10 17.98
N GLY A 534 -22.24 0.49 18.05
CA GLY A 534 -22.47 1.81 17.48
C GLY A 534 -23.90 2.04 17.06
N PHE A 535 -24.19 3.29 16.78
CA PHE A 535 -25.53 3.78 16.48
C PHE A 535 -25.57 4.54 15.16
N LYS A 536 -26.61 4.27 14.36
CA LYS A 536 -26.97 5.08 13.18
C LYS A 536 -28.44 5.48 13.24
N GLY A 537 -28.71 6.78 13.22
CA GLY A 537 -30.04 7.34 13.29
C GLY A 537 -30.22 8.61 12.45
N ILE A 538 -31.45 9.06 12.31
CA ILE A 538 -31.81 10.31 11.61
C ILE A 538 -32.30 11.30 12.67
N PHE A 539 -31.76 12.51 12.69
CA PHE A 539 -32.22 13.57 13.58
C PHE A 539 -33.67 13.95 13.28
N LYS A 540 -34.45 14.25 14.31
CA LYS A 540 -35.82 14.71 14.14
C LYS A 540 -35.82 16.19 13.74
N GLN A 541 -36.54 16.55 12.70
CA GLN A 541 -36.56 17.88 12.12
C GLN A 541 -37.07 18.99 13.08
N ASN A 542 -37.98 18.66 13.98
CA ASN A 542 -38.58 19.58 14.94
C ASN A 542 -37.97 19.44 16.35
N SER A 543 -36.71 19.08 16.45
CA SER A 543 -36.00 18.90 17.70
C SER A 543 -35.39 20.21 18.20
N ASP A 544 -35.49 20.48 19.50
CA ASP A 544 -34.80 21.58 20.17
C ASP A 544 -33.27 21.40 20.13
N LEU A 545 -32.79 20.17 19.94
CA LEU A 545 -31.37 19.84 19.85
C LEU A 545 -30.73 20.07 18.46
N LYS A 546 -31.50 20.39 17.43
CA LYS A 546 -31.01 20.81 16.09
C LYS A 546 -29.77 20.06 15.60
N ASN A 547 -29.88 18.74 15.36
CA ASN A 547 -28.76 17.91 14.91
C ASN A 547 -27.55 17.89 15.87
N THR A 548 -27.81 18.00 17.17
CA THR A 548 -26.77 18.00 18.19
C THR A 548 -26.79 16.69 18.99
N VAL A 549 -25.59 16.17 19.26
CA VAL A 549 -25.36 15.07 20.19
C VAL A 549 -24.62 15.62 21.40
N ILE A 550 -25.16 15.41 22.59
CA ILE A 550 -24.61 15.89 23.85
C ILE A 550 -24.03 14.70 24.61
N PHE A 551 -22.79 14.86 25.07
CA PHE A 551 -22.09 13.91 25.94
C PHE A 551 -21.94 14.57 27.32
N ASP A 552 -22.54 13.97 28.36
CA ASP A 552 -22.43 14.37 29.76
C ASP A 552 -21.41 13.49 30.47
N LEU A 553 -20.28 14.06 30.87
CA LEU A 553 -19.19 13.37 31.57
C LEU A 553 -19.50 13.15 33.08
N GLY A 554 -20.68 13.61 33.56
CA GLY A 554 -21.11 13.46 34.95
C GLY A 554 -20.47 14.50 35.92
N LYS A 555 -19.30 15.04 35.61
CA LYS A 555 -18.55 16.03 36.40
C LYS A 555 -17.70 16.92 35.49
N ASP A 556 -17.24 18.04 36.03
CA ASP A 556 -16.33 18.92 35.31
C ASP A 556 -14.93 18.31 35.24
N LEU A 557 -14.41 18.12 34.02
CA LEU A 557 -13.12 17.48 33.75
C LEU A 557 -12.27 18.34 32.78
N ASN A 558 -10.96 18.27 32.96
CA ASN A 558 -10.01 18.77 31.95
C ASN A 558 -9.70 17.68 30.94
N ILE A 559 -10.33 17.76 29.79
CA ILE A 559 -10.16 16.76 28.71
C ILE A 559 -8.97 17.13 27.84
N SER A 560 -8.00 16.23 27.75
CA SER A 560 -6.81 16.37 26.91
C SER A 560 -7.00 15.81 25.51
N SER A 561 -7.83 14.77 25.34
CA SER A 561 -8.14 14.26 24.01
C SER A 561 -9.53 13.62 23.93
N ILE A 562 -10.08 13.66 22.72
CA ILE A 562 -11.33 12.98 22.33
C ILE A 562 -11.00 12.03 21.19
N VAL A 563 -11.38 10.76 21.35
CA VAL A 563 -11.34 9.77 20.28
C VAL A 563 -12.76 9.56 19.77
N TYR A 564 -12.93 9.53 18.45
CA TYR A 564 -14.22 9.19 17.84
C TYR A 564 -14.04 8.26 16.65
N ILE A 565 -15.01 7.37 16.47
CA ILE A 565 -14.99 6.33 15.42
C ILE A 565 -16.29 6.46 14.60
N PRO A 566 -16.19 6.80 13.30
CA PRO A 566 -17.35 6.85 12.42
C PRO A 566 -18.07 5.50 12.35
N TYR A 567 -19.37 5.54 12.17
CA TYR A 567 -20.19 4.33 12.06
C TYR A 567 -19.76 3.47 10.88
N THR A 568 -19.62 2.17 11.12
CA THR A 568 -19.33 1.17 10.10
C THR A 568 -20.45 0.11 10.10
N LYS A 569 -20.88 -0.29 8.89
CA LYS A 569 -21.81 -1.38 8.73
C LYS A 569 -21.15 -2.69 9.14
N SER A 570 -21.83 -3.50 9.93
CA SER A 570 -21.36 -4.84 10.28
C SER A 570 -21.15 -5.72 9.04
N SER A 571 -20.01 -6.42 9.00
CA SER A 571 -19.73 -7.45 8.00
C SER A 571 -20.02 -8.89 8.50
N LEU A 572 -20.60 -9.03 9.69
CA LEU A 572 -20.89 -10.30 10.35
C LEU A 572 -22.26 -10.85 9.93
N ASN A 573 -22.34 -11.35 8.70
CA ASN A 573 -23.59 -11.87 8.13
C ASN A 573 -24.17 -13.03 8.97
N ASN A 574 -25.49 -13.04 9.18
CA ASN A 574 -26.19 -14.03 10.01
C ASN A 574 -26.17 -15.47 9.47
N ASN A 575 -25.77 -15.67 8.22
CA ASN A 575 -25.64 -16.99 7.58
C ASN A 575 -24.21 -17.53 7.55
N LYS A 576 -23.27 -16.87 8.25
CA LYS A 576 -21.86 -17.24 8.27
C LYS A 576 -21.38 -17.49 9.69
N LEU A 577 -20.45 -18.46 9.83
CA LEU A 577 -19.74 -18.79 11.06
C LEU A 577 -18.40 -18.04 11.07
N PHE A 578 -18.11 -17.41 12.19
CA PHE A 578 -16.86 -16.67 12.43
C PHE A 578 -16.07 -17.31 13.55
N GLU A 579 -14.82 -17.66 13.28
CA GLU A 579 -13.90 -18.27 14.25
C GLU A 579 -12.87 -17.23 14.69
N LEU A 580 -12.83 -16.93 16.00
CA LEU A 580 -11.76 -16.15 16.58
C LEU A 580 -10.57 -17.08 16.87
N GLN A 581 -9.39 -16.67 16.42
CA GLN A 581 -8.11 -17.30 16.77
C GLN A 581 -7.19 -16.26 17.40
N TYR A 582 -6.39 -16.71 18.38
CA TYR A 582 -5.32 -15.92 18.99
C TYR A 582 -3.97 -16.60 18.78
N PHE A 583 -2.90 -15.80 18.75
CA PHE A 583 -1.55 -16.31 18.54
C PHE A 583 -0.90 -16.70 19.88
N LYS A 584 -0.32 -17.89 19.95
CA LYS A 584 0.35 -18.39 21.14
C LYS A 584 1.46 -19.38 20.76
N ASN A 585 2.68 -19.14 21.24
CA ASN A 585 3.83 -20.03 21.05
C ASN A 585 4.05 -20.42 19.56
N GLY A 586 3.99 -19.47 18.66
CA GLY A 586 4.25 -19.69 17.23
C GLY A 586 3.05 -20.24 16.43
N ILE A 587 1.90 -20.48 17.05
CA ILE A 587 0.74 -21.07 16.38
C ILE A 587 -0.56 -20.27 16.62
N TRP A 588 -1.50 -20.43 15.69
CA TRP A 588 -2.85 -19.90 15.85
C TRP A 588 -3.74 -20.91 16.59
N VAL A 589 -4.27 -20.51 17.72
CA VAL A 589 -5.15 -21.31 18.58
C VAL A 589 -6.59 -20.84 18.38
N SER A 590 -7.52 -21.77 18.08
CA SER A 590 -8.95 -21.49 18.02
C SER A 590 -9.48 -21.20 19.42
N ALA A 591 -10.13 -20.05 19.57
CA ALA A 591 -10.75 -19.66 20.85
C ALA A 591 -12.22 -20.07 20.90
N ASP A 592 -12.99 -19.67 19.88
CA ASP A 592 -14.45 -19.93 19.80
C ASP A 592 -14.96 -19.71 18.38
N LYS A 593 -16.18 -20.21 18.09
CA LYS A 593 -16.88 -20.05 16.81
C LYS A 593 -18.29 -19.57 17.07
N ILE A 594 -18.64 -18.41 16.52
CA ILE A 594 -19.93 -17.76 16.73
C ILE A 594 -20.61 -17.47 15.39
N GLN A 595 -21.90 -17.76 15.32
CA GLN A 595 -22.75 -17.40 14.18
C GLN A 595 -22.91 -15.88 14.12
N GLY A 596 -22.73 -15.30 12.92
CA GLY A 596 -22.98 -13.88 12.70
C GLY A 596 -24.45 -13.49 12.98
N ASN A 597 -24.66 -12.22 13.27
CA ASN A 597 -25.99 -11.69 13.62
C ASN A 597 -26.33 -10.36 12.92
N ASN A 598 -25.53 -9.99 11.91
CA ASN A 598 -25.60 -8.70 11.19
C ASN A 598 -25.34 -7.45 12.08
N ASN A 599 -24.86 -7.64 13.29
CA ASN A 599 -24.51 -6.57 14.21
C ASN A 599 -23.10 -6.80 14.76
N HIS A 600 -22.90 -6.99 16.04
CA HIS A 600 -21.63 -7.34 16.66
C HIS A 600 -21.71 -8.74 17.28
N ILE A 601 -20.56 -9.38 17.45
CA ILE A 601 -20.43 -10.64 18.20
C ILE A 601 -19.37 -10.49 19.28
N THR A 602 -19.60 -11.13 20.43
CA THR A 602 -18.68 -11.10 21.57
C THR A 602 -18.16 -12.48 21.86
N PHE A 603 -16.86 -12.66 21.75
CA PHE A 603 -16.13 -13.84 22.19
C PHE A 603 -15.75 -13.66 23.65
N LYS A 604 -16.08 -14.64 24.49
CA LYS A 604 -15.90 -14.53 25.94
C LYS A 604 -14.60 -15.21 26.40
N ASN A 605 -14.00 -14.67 27.47
CA ASN A 605 -12.86 -15.28 28.14
C ASN A 605 -11.63 -15.53 27.24
N ILE A 606 -11.31 -14.58 26.38
CA ILE A 606 -10.19 -14.67 25.43
C ILE A 606 -8.89 -14.19 26.09
N PRO A 607 -7.76 -14.93 25.98
CA PRO A 607 -6.45 -14.50 26.47
C PRO A 607 -6.02 -13.15 25.90
N THR A 608 -5.37 -12.31 26.71
CA THR A 608 -4.93 -10.95 26.31
C THR A 608 -3.44 -10.90 25.93
N GLY A 609 -2.98 -9.73 25.50
CA GLY A 609 -1.57 -9.42 25.25
C GLY A 609 -1.00 -9.95 23.94
N THR A 610 -1.81 -10.55 23.10
CA THR A 610 -1.41 -11.15 21.83
C THR A 610 -2.16 -10.54 20.65
N ILE A 611 -1.93 -11.06 19.45
CA ILE A 611 -2.67 -10.73 18.23
C ILE A 611 -3.78 -11.74 18.00
N TYR A 612 -4.80 -11.25 17.31
CA TYR A 612 -6.00 -12.01 16.97
C TYR A 612 -6.27 -11.99 15.47
N ARG A 613 -7.06 -12.97 14.99
CA ARG A 613 -7.63 -12.95 13.65
C ARG A 613 -9.02 -13.59 13.65
N ILE A 614 -9.86 -13.15 12.71
CA ILE A 614 -11.18 -13.74 12.50
C ILE A 614 -11.15 -14.53 11.19
N LYS A 615 -11.46 -15.80 11.25
CA LYS A 615 -11.64 -16.65 10.07
C LYS A 615 -13.09 -16.73 9.67
N ARG A 616 -13.33 -16.55 8.38
CA ARG A 616 -14.60 -16.82 7.70
C ARG A 616 -14.30 -17.69 6.47
N ASP A 617 -15.01 -18.81 6.32
CA ASP A 617 -14.80 -19.72 5.19
C ASP A 617 -13.30 -20.15 5.04
N SER A 618 -12.62 -20.42 6.17
CA SER A 618 -11.19 -20.76 6.28
C SER A 618 -10.19 -19.64 5.98
N ILE A 619 -10.64 -18.43 5.69
CA ILE A 619 -9.78 -17.28 5.38
C ILE A 619 -9.83 -16.27 6.53
N ALA A 620 -8.65 -15.87 7.01
CA ALA A 620 -8.46 -14.69 7.85
C ALA A 620 -7.80 -13.59 7.00
N GLU A 621 -8.52 -12.52 6.76
CA GLU A 621 -8.04 -11.43 5.89
C GLU A 621 -6.88 -10.68 6.55
N ARG A 622 -7.04 -10.30 7.83
CA ARG A 622 -6.04 -9.52 8.58
C ARG A 622 -5.98 -9.97 10.03
N ILE A 623 -4.95 -9.51 10.72
CA ILE A 623 -4.79 -9.60 12.18
C ILE A 623 -5.18 -8.29 12.83
N PHE A 624 -5.47 -8.34 14.13
CA PHE A 624 -5.74 -7.14 14.93
C PHE A 624 -5.18 -7.27 16.34
N MET A 625 -4.91 -6.13 16.96
CA MET A 625 -4.74 -5.99 18.40
C MET A 625 -6.08 -5.56 19.00
N TYR A 626 -6.28 -5.92 20.27
CA TYR A 626 -7.47 -5.54 21.03
C TYR A 626 -7.09 -5.00 22.39
N GLU A 627 -7.23 -3.69 22.56
CA GLU A 627 -6.93 -3.00 23.81
C GLU A 627 -8.08 -2.03 24.12
N ASP A 628 -8.57 -2.04 25.36
CA ASP A 628 -9.60 -1.11 25.88
C ASP A 628 -10.85 -1.00 24.99
N GLY A 629 -11.35 -2.14 24.52
CA GLY A 629 -12.51 -2.19 23.65
C GLY A 629 -12.28 -1.82 22.19
N ILE A 630 -11.05 -1.45 21.82
CA ILE A 630 -10.67 -1.02 20.46
C ILE A 630 -10.08 -2.19 19.68
N VAL A 631 -10.60 -2.38 18.47
CA VAL A 631 -10.04 -3.30 17.47
C VAL A 631 -9.11 -2.51 16.55
N ASP A 632 -7.80 -2.71 16.68
CA ASP A 632 -6.79 -2.09 15.79
C ASP A 632 -6.27 -3.11 14.77
N TRP A 633 -6.59 -2.90 13.50
CA TRP A 633 -6.27 -3.81 12.40
C TRP A 633 -4.86 -3.60 11.85
N HIS A 634 -4.15 -4.71 11.66
CA HIS A 634 -2.79 -4.78 11.13
C HIS A 634 -2.66 -5.73 9.96
#